data_706a7e082fe8fd68bb21cb5a0127664b
#
_entry.id   706a7e082fe8fd68bb21cb5a0127664b
#
_cell.length_a   1.000
_cell.length_b   1.000
_cell.length_c   1.000
_cell.angle_alpha   90.00
_cell.angle_beta   90.00
_cell.angle_gamma   90.00
#
_symmetry.space_group_name_H-M   'P 1'
#
loop_
_entity.id
_entity.type
_entity.pdbx_description
1 polymer ?
#
loop_
_entity_poly.entity_id
_entity_poly.type
_entity_poly.pdbx_seq_one_letter_code
_entity_poly.pdbx_strand_id
1 'polypeptide(L)'
;MTTSASPTFSYEPNAMPVPASERATRLIDPGFGRVFTDHMAVIRFSDEKGWHDAKITARAPLSMDPASSVLHYAQEIFEGMKAYRLADGGTALFRPSTWALLPLRV
;
A
#
# COMPACT_ATOMS: atom_id res chain seq x y z
N MET A 1 11.93 1.05 25.87
CA MET A 1 11.11 1.20 24.63
C MET A 1 12.09 1.25 23.47
N THR A 2 12.18 0.19 22.71
CA THR A 2 12.87 0.22 21.42
C THR A 2 12.01 0.99 20.44
N THR A 3 12.44 2.18 20.07
CA THR A 3 11.83 2.93 18.98
C THR A 3 12.17 2.13 17.72
N SER A 4 11.20 1.35 17.25
CA SER A 4 11.35 0.67 15.96
C SER A 4 11.47 1.77 14.91
N ALA A 5 12.64 1.88 14.30
CA ALA A 5 12.83 2.79 13.17
C ALA A 5 11.83 2.39 12.08
N SER A 6 11.16 3.37 11.49
CA SER A 6 10.28 3.11 10.35
C SER A 6 11.06 2.40 9.25
N PRO A 7 10.52 1.32 8.67
CA PRO A 7 11.23 0.60 7.61
C PRO A 7 11.44 1.50 6.39
N THR A 8 12.63 1.43 5.82
CA THR A 8 12.93 2.09 4.55
C THR A 8 12.40 1.24 3.41
N PHE A 9 11.59 1.85 2.53
CA PHE A 9 11.06 1.15 1.37
C PHE A 9 12.10 1.08 0.25
N SER A 10 12.31 -0.11 -0.28
CA SER A 10 12.95 -0.28 -1.59
C SER A 10 11.89 -0.13 -2.70
N TYR A 11 12.31 0.33 -3.86
CA TYR A 11 11.43 0.51 -5.02
C TYR A 11 11.84 -0.43 -6.15
N GLU A 12 10.93 -1.30 -6.53
CA GLU A 12 11.05 -2.23 -7.65
C GLU A 12 10.05 -1.79 -8.73
N PRO A 13 10.50 -1.12 -9.81
CA PRO A 13 9.60 -0.59 -10.82
C PRO A 13 8.85 -1.71 -11.54
N ASN A 14 7.57 -1.46 -11.86
CA ASN A 14 6.80 -2.35 -12.71
C ASN A 14 7.39 -2.32 -14.15
N ALA A 15 7.75 -3.49 -14.66
CA ALA A 15 8.32 -3.62 -16.02
C ALA A 15 7.28 -3.31 -17.12
N MET A 16 5.98 -3.42 -16.81
CA MET A 16 4.89 -3.16 -17.75
C MET A 16 3.83 -2.25 -17.10
N PRO A 17 4.16 -0.98 -16.81
CA PRO A 17 3.19 -0.06 -16.25
C PRO A 17 2.11 0.29 -17.27
N VAL A 18 0.92 0.65 -16.81
CA VAL A 18 -0.13 1.14 -17.70
C VAL A 18 0.35 2.40 -18.41
N PRO A 19 0.26 2.47 -19.75
CA PRO A 19 0.66 3.66 -20.52
C PRO A 19 -0.05 4.93 -20.03
N ALA A 20 0.63 6.06 -20.07
CA ALA A 20 0.09 7.33 -19.55
C ALA A 20 -1.24 7.74 -20.20
N SER A 21 -1.40 7.51 -21.51
CA SER A 21 -2.64 7.79 -22.24
C SER A 21 -3.79 6.89 -21.77
N GLU A 22 -3.53 5.62 -21.57
CA GLU A 22 -4.54 4.68 -21.08
C GLU A 22 -4.90 4.98 -19.62
N ARG A 23 -3.92 5.32 -18.80
CA ARG A 23 -4.16 5.76 -17.40
C ARG A 23 -5.04 7.00 -17.36
N ALA A 24 -4.78 8.00 -18.20
CA ALA A 24 -5.59 9.20 -18.28
C ALA A 24 -7.05 8.85 -18.63
N THR A 25 -7.27 7.95 -19.60
CA THR A 25 -8.61 7.48 -19.97
C THR A 25 -9.32 6.78 -18.82
N ARG A 26 -8.65 5.86 -18.13
CA ARG A 26 -9.22 5.12 -16.99
C ARG A 26 -9.60 6.03 -15.82
N LEU A 27 -8.91 7.16 -15.66
CA LEU A 27 -9.12 8.11 -14.56
C LEU A 27 -10.21 9.15 -14.85
N ILE A 28 -10.79 9.21 -16.04
CA ILE A 28 -11.92 10.09 -16.35
C ILE A 28 -13.13 9.72 -15.49
N ASP A 29 -13.44 8.42 -15.40
CA ASP A 29 -14.49 7.88 -14.53
C ASP A 29 -14.00 6.57 -13.89
N PRO A 30 -13.18 6.64 -12.85
CA PRO A 30 -12.56 5.45 -12.26
C PRO A 30 -13.55 4.56 -11.52
N GLY A 31 -14.69 5.08 -11.10
CA GLY A 31 -15.65 4.37 -10.26
C GLY A 31 -15.04 3.95 -8.92
N PHE A 32 -15.63 2.95 -8.28
CA PHE A 32 -15.13 2.39 -7.03
C PHE A 32 -14.68 0.94 -7.23
N GLY A 33 -13.43 0.64 -6.79
CA GLY A 33 -12.89 -0.73 -6.80
C GLY A 33 -12.63 -1.32 -8.19
N ARG A 34 -12.53 -0.51 -9.24
CA ARG A 34 -12.33 -0.97 -10.64
C ARG A 34 -10.96 -0.60 -11.20
N VAL A 35 -10.39 0.51 -10.78
CA VAL A 35 -9.09 0.98 -11.23
C VAL A 35 -8.10 0.89 -10.08
N PHE A 36 -6.96 0.25 -10.33
CA PHE A 36 -5.92 0.02 -9.34
C PHE A 36 -4.60 0.59 -9.81
N THR A 37 -3.69 0.83 -8.87
CA THR A 37 -2.32 1.30 -9.15
C THR A 37 -1.47 0.21 -9.79
N ASP A 38 -0.41 0.63 -10.49
CA ASP A 38 0.59 -0.29 -11.07
C ASP A 38 1.46 -0.97 -10.00
N HIS A 39 1.50 -0.42 -8.80
CA HIS A 39 2.34 -0.88 -7.70
C HIS A 39 1.53 -1.13 -6.44
N MET A 40 2.10 -1.93 -5.55
CA MET A 40 1.61 -2.16 -4.20
C MET A 40 2.75 -2.05 -3.20
N ALA A 41 2.43 -1.68 -1.97
CA ALA A 41 3.36 -1.70 -0.84
C ALA A 41 3.25 -3.06 -0.13
N VAL A 42 4.39 -3.69 0.10
CA VAL A 42 4.48 -4.95 0.85
C VAL A 42 5.50 -4.77 1.96
N ILE A 43 5.14 -5.15 3.18
CA ILE A 43 6.04 -5.17 4.34
C ILE A 43 5.84 -6.53 5.02
N ARG A 44 6.92 -7.19 5.35
CA ARG A 44 6.87 -8.47 6.07
C ARG A 44 7.00 -8.24 7.57
N PHE A 45 6.41 -9.13 8.33
CA PHE A 45 6.59 -9.20 9.77
C PHE A 45 7.04 -10.60 10.19
N SER A 46 7.98 -10.67 11.11
CA SER A 46 8.32 -11.91 11.82
C SER A 46 8.70 -11.57 13.26
N ASP A 47 8.52 -12.52 14.16
CA ASP A 47 8.85 -12.33 15.58
C ASP A 47 10.34 -12.01 15.80
N GLU A 48 11.21 -12.56 14.95
CA GLU A 48 12.65 -12.32 15.05
C GLU A 48 13.07 -10.94 14.57
N LYS A 49 12.46 -10.45 13.46
CA LYS A 49 12.91 -9.23 12.76
C LYS A 49 11.97 -8.05 12.96
N GLY A 50 10.77 -8.28 13.49
CA GLY A 50 9.71 -7.27 13.46
C GLY A 50 9.30 -6.94 12.02
N TRP A 51 8.93 -5.71 11.75
CA TRP A 51 8.62 -5.23 10.40
C TRP A 51 9.89 -5.10 9.56
N HIS A 52 9.95 -5.81 8.44
CA HIS A 52 11.13 -5.87 7.58
C HIS A 52 10.73 -6.04 6.12
N ASP A 53 11.71 -5.95 5.23
CA ASP A 53 11.57 -6.15 3.78
C ASP A 53 10.44 -5.29 3.18
N ALA A 54 10.43 -4.00 3.52
CA ALA A 54 9.45 -3.05 3.01
C ALA A 54 9.76 -2.72 1.54
N LYS A 55 8.78 -2.93 0.65
CA LYS A 55 8.93 -2.75 -0.80
C LYS A 55 7.74 -2.04 -1.41
N ILE A 56 8.01 -1.22 -2.41
CA ILE A 56 7.04 -0.82 -3.42
C ILE A 56 7.34 -1.65 -4.67
N THR A 57 6.44 -2.54 -5.04
CA THR A 57 6.64 -3.50 -6.14
C THR A 57 5.45 -3.54 -7.08
N ALA A 58 5.59 -4.16 -8.23
CA ALA A 58 4.48 -4.33 -9.18
C ALA A 58 3.30 -5.04 -8.50
N ARG A 59 2.08 -4.53 -8.75
CA ARG A 59 0.87 -5.15 -8.22
C ARG A 59 0.69 -6.55 -8.82
N ALA A 60 0.56 -7.54 -7.96
CA ALA A 60 0.40 -8.94 -8.32
C ALA A 60 -0.49 -9.66 -7.30
N PRO A 61 -1.03 -10.84 -7.64
CA PRO A 61 -1.67 -11.71 -6.67
C PRO A 61 -0.73 -12.08 -5.53
N LEU A 62 -1.30 -12.24 -4.33
CA LEU A 62 -0.57 -12.76 -3.17
C LEU A 62 -0.76 -14.28 -3.09
N SER A 63 0.35 -15.00 -2.93
CA SER A 63 0.31 -16.43 -2.60
C SER A 63 0.07 -16.58 -1.10
N MET A 64 -1.02 -17.21 -0.72
CA MET A 64 -1.43 -17.35 0.68
C MET A 64 -1.77 -18.79 1.00
N ASP A 65 -1.38 -19.24 2.19
CA ASP A 65 -1.85 -20.50 2.73
C ASP A 65 -3.36 -20.42 2.99
N PRO A 66 -4.14 -21.48 2.65
CA PRO A 66 -5.58 -21.50 2.92
C PRO A 66 -5.94 -21.31 4.40
N ALA A 67 -5.03 -21.63 5.33
CA ALA A 67 -5.21 -21.43 6.76
C ALA A 67 -4.90 -20.01 7.23
N SER A 68 -4.54 -19.08 6.34
CA SER A 68 -4.22 -17.70 6.71
C SER A 68 -5.38 -17.04 7.46
N SER A 69 -5.07 -16.38 8.57
CA SER A 69 -6.07 -15.77 9.46
C SER A 69 -6.90 -14.70 8.80
N VAL A 70 -6.37 -14.00 7.80
CA VAL A 70 -7.15 -13.03 7.02
C VAL A 70 -8.34 -13.67 6.30
N LEU A 71 -8.23 -14.94 5.87
CA LEU A 71 -9.29 -15.65 5.17
C LEU A 71 -10.39 -16.21 6.10
N HIS A 72 -10.09 -16.42 7.37
CA HIS A 72 -10.99 -17.11 8.30
C HIS A 72 -11.40 -16.29 9.51
N TYR A 73 -10.52 -15.41 9.98
CA TYR A 73 -10.71 -14.63 11.19
C TYR A 73 -10.73 -13.12 10.94
N ALA A 74 -10.78 -12.70 9.67
CA ALA A 74 -10.76 -11.28 9.27
C ALA A 74 -9.61 -10.51 9.96
N GLN A 75 -8.42 -11.13 10.06
CA GLN A 75 -7.23 -10.47 10.59
C GLN A 75 -6.69 -9.47 9.57
N GLU A 76 -7.40 -8.39 9.45
CA GLU A 76 -7.11 -7.32 8.50
C GLU A 76 -7.54 -5.97 9.08
N ILE A 77 -7.02 -4.91 8.51
CA ILE A 77 -7.47 -3.55 8.77
C ILE A 77 -7.87 -2.91 7.44
N PHE A 78 -8.84 -2.00 7.50
CA PHE A 78 -9.23 -1.17 6.38
C PHE A 78 -8.98 0.30 6.74
N GLU A 79 -8.17 0.97 5.92
CA GLU A 79 -7.92 2.40 6.02
C GLU A 79 -7.96 3.03 4.65
N GLY A 80 -8.49 4.26 4.57
CA GLY A 80 -8.56 5.04 3.35
C GLY A 80 -7.73 6.30 3.45
N MET A 81 -6.83 6.50 2.51
CA MET A 81 -6.04 7.71 2.40
C MET A 81 -6.09 8.22 0.96
N LYS A 82 -6.19 9.53 0.80
CA LYS A 82 -6.27 10.15 -0.52
C LYS A 82 -5.05 11.02 -0.77
N ALA A 83 -4.42 10.80 -1.93
CA ALA A 83 -3.37 11.66 -2.45
C ALA A 83 -3.97 12.67 -3.41
N TYR A 84 -3.60 13.93 -3.27
CA TYR A 84 -4.04 15.03 -4.12
C TYR A 84 -2.88 15.51 -4.98
N ARG A 85 -3.13 15.71 -6.26
CA ARG A 85 -2.17 16.36 -7.14
C ARG A 85 -2.23 17.88 -6.92
N LEU A 86 -1.07 18.48 -6.69
CA LEU A 86 -0.93 19.92 -6.55
C LEU A 86 -0.71 20.59 -7.93
N ALA A 87 -0.94 21.91 -7.98
CA ALA A 87 -0.78 22.71 -9.20
C ALA A 87 0.68 22.73 -9.73
N ASP A 88 1.66 22.57 -8.84
CA ASP A 88 3.09 22.48 -9.17
C ASP A 88 3.53 21.09 -9.65
N GLY A 89 2.58 20.15 -9.78
CA GLY A 89 2.84 18.75 -10.14
C GLY A 89 3.23 17.85 -8.98
N GLY A 90 3.36 18.38 -7.77
CA GLY A 90 3.60 17.63 -6.54
C GLY A 90 2.39 16.84 -6.08
N THR A 91 2.57 16.10 -4.98
CA THR A 91 1.51 15.31 -4.35
C THR A 91 1.41 15.66 -2.87
N ALA A 92 0.19 15.81 -2.36
CA ALA A 92 -0.07 16.05 -0.95
C ALA A 92 -1.02 15.01 -0.38
N LEU A 93 -0.82 14.68 0.90
CA LEU A 93 -1.70 13.85 1.70
C LEU A 93 -2.33 14.69 2.81
N PHE A 94 -3.58 14.41 3.15
CA PHE A 94 -4.24 15.10 4.25
C PHE A 94 -4.06 14.31 5.55
N ARG A 95 -3.34 14.90 6.52
CA ARG A 95 -3.12 14.35 7.88
C ARG A 95 -2.67 12.88 7.91
N PRO A 96 -1.62 12.47 7.22
CA PRO A 96 -1.22 11.05 7.20
C PRO A 96 -0.83 10.52 8.58
N SER A 97 -0.27 11.36 9.46
CA SER A 97 0.12 10.97 10.82
C SER A 97 -1.06 10.62 11.74
N THR A 98 -2.25 11.11 11.47
CA THR A 98 -3.44 10.80 12.28
C THR A 98 -3.88 9.35 12.12
N TRP A 99 -3.62 8.76 10.97
CA TRP A 99 -3.93 7.37 10.65
C TRP A 99 -2.92 6.37 11.23
N ALA A 100 -1.68 6.82 11.44
CA ALA A 100 -0.61 6.01 12.02
C ALA A 100 -0.73 5.79 13.55
N LEU A 101 -1.67 6.48 14.20
CA LEU A 101 -1.84 6.44 15.65
C LEU A 101 -2.87 5.42 16.15
N LEU A 102 -3.52 4.69 15.25
CA LEU A 102 -4.38 3.58 15.66
C LEU A 102 -3.49 2.44 16.18
N PRO A 103 -3.57 2.11 17.49
CA PRO A 103 -2.78 1.01 18.02
C PRO A 103 -3.28 -0.28 17.39
N LEU A 104 -2.47 -0.86 16.52
CA LEU A 104 -2.67 -2.24 16.08
C LEU A 104 -2.50 -3.13 17.30
N ARG A 105 -3.59 -3.46 17.96
CA ARG A 105 -3.62 -4.56 18.89
C ARG A 105 -3.86 -5.82 18.06
N VAL A 106 -2.79 -6.54 17.84
CA VAL A 106 -2.85 -7.92 17.34
C VAL A 106 -3.04 -8.84 18.54
#